data_8b30a5dd15ae8364a25fd7444acc29de
#
_entry.id   8b30a5dd15ae8364a25fd7444acc29de
#
_cell.length_a   1.000
_cell.length_b   1.000
_cell.length_c   1.000
_cell.angle_alpha   90.00
_cell.angle_beta   90.00
_cell.angle_gamma   90.00
#
_symmetry.space_group_name_H-M   'P 1'
#
loop_
_entity.id
_entity.type
_entity.pdbx_description
1 polymer ?
#
loop_
_entity_poly.entity_id
_entity_poly.type
_entity_poly.pdbx_seq_one_letter_code
_entity_poly.pdbx_strand_id
1 'polypeptide(L)'
;MLSILCTLSACSPKAEENVRQPENNQVEVISAEIVDKSRENADKSDEKDAFGLASIYAEDNRPPLEIRTAAFKKIAEDMKGLEKVVNGEAPYDPDKFLEQVVEFFGDAHEPFHYFEAQMPPDDKRGNAKAEIWTDEDGFFNQQVKFAERTSEFLEATITNDLNKIKPAFDQLSQTCQSCHDGYKVSQK
;
A
#
# COMPACT_ATOMS: atom_id res chain seq x y z
N MET A 1 34.50 -65.87 -5.46
CA MET A 1 34.08 -66.40 -4.17
C MET A 1 33.84 -65.23 -3.29
N LEU A 2 32.68 -64.83 -2.94
CA LEU A 2 31.69 -65.36 -2.02
C LEU A 2 30.36 -64.63 -2.24
N SER A 3 29.31 -65.35 -2.55
CA SER A 3 27.92 -64.88 -2.55
C SER A 3 27.47 -64.67 -1.12
N ILE A 4 26.74 -63.56 -0.87
CA ILE A 4 25.81 -63.44 0.26
C ILE A 4 24.49 -62.88 -0.23
N LEU A 5 23.49 -63.74 -0.17
CA LEU A 5 22.06 -63.36 -0.25
C LEU A 5 21.68 -62.41 0.89
N CYS A 6 20.92 -61.46 0.62
CA CYS A 6 20.18 -60.74 1.66
C CYS A 6 18.69 -60.62 1.31
N THR A 7 17.94 -61.12 2.24
CA THR A 7 16.52 -61.41 2.28
C THR A 7 15.65 -60.21 2.23
N LEU A 8 14.53 -60.28 1.45
CA LEU A 8 13.37 -59.41 1.47
C LEU A 8 12.71 -59.45 2.86
N SER A 9 12.62 -58.29 3.49
CA SER A 9 11.77 -58.09 4.65
C SER A 9 10.72 -57.03 4.31
N ALA A 10 9.48 -57.44 4.30
CA ALA A 10 8.30 -56.62 4.10
C ALA A 10 8.11 -55.65 5.28
N CYS A 11 7.96 -54.40 5.00
CA CYS A 11 7.44 -53.42 5.96
C CYS A 11 6.12 -52.86 5.44
N SER A 12 5.09 -53.06 6.24
CA SER A 12 3.72 -52.57 6.06
C SER A 12 3.64 -51.05 6.04
N PRO A 13 2.68 -50.47 5.33
CA PRO A 13 2.45 -49.00 5.37
C PRO A 13 1.79 -48.64 6.70
N LYS A 14 2.38 -47.67 7.39
CA LYS A 14 1.79 -47.01 8.54
C LYS A 14 0.80 -45.94 8.06
N ALA A 15 -0.31 -45.91 8.78
CA ALA A 15 -1.46 -45.02 8.71
C ALA A 15 -1.16 -43.60 8.27
N GLU A 16 -1.93 -43.12 7.30
CA GLU A 16 -2.11 -41.72 6.97
C GLU A 16 -2.81 -41.02 8.14
N GLU A 17 -2.09 -40.08 8.76
CA GLU A 17 -2.63 -39.18 9.73
C GLU A 17 -3.45 -38.11 8.98
N ASN A 18 -4.75 -38.24 9.08
CA ASN A 18 -5.76 -37.32 8.52
C ASN A 18 -5.66 -35.96 9.23
N VAL A 19 -4.84 -35.07 8.72
CA VAL A 19 -4.86 -33.63 9.12
C VAL A 19 -6.13 -33.03 8.56
N ARG A 20 -7.16 -32.91 9.42
CA ARG A 20 -8.36 -32.13 9.14
C ARG A 20 -7.97 -30.68 8.89
N GLN A 21 -8.07 -30.25 7.66
CA GLN A 21 -8.12 -28.82 7.32
C GLN A 21 -9.35 -28.21 8.00
N PRO A 22 -9.23 -27.05 8.65
CA PRO A 22 -10.40 -26.31 9.14
C PRO A 22 -11.24 -25.88 7.94
N GLU A 23 -12.52 -26.21 7.98
CA GLU A 23 -13.51 -25.90 6.96
C GLU A 23 -13.60 -24.37 6.77
N ASN A 24 -13.11 -23.89 5.62
CA ASN A 24 -13.12 -22.50 5.19
C ASN A 24 -14.52 -22.04 4.69
N ASN A 25 -15.58 -22.59 5.26
CA ASN A 25 -16.95 -22.38 4.78
C ASN A 25 -17.65 -21.17 5.41
N GLN A 26 -17.08 -20.55 6.45
CA GLN A 26 -17.69 -19.37 7.08
C GLN A 26 -17.26 -18.06 6.43
N VAL A 27 -16.09 -17.99 5.80
CA VAL A 27 -15.56 -16.78 5.15
C VAL A 27 -16.26 -16.53 3.80
N GLU A 28 -16.58 -17.59 3.04
CA GLU A 28 -17.30 -17.47 1.77
C GLU A 28 -18.76 -17.01 1.96
N VAL A 29 -19.44 -17.47 3.00
CA VAL A 29 -20.83 -17.09 3.27
C VAL A 29 -20.93 -15.61 3.70
N ILE A 30 -19.98 -15.13 4.51
CA ILE A 30 -19.94 -13.71 4.93
C ILE A 30 -19.64 -12.79 3.74
N SER A 31 -18.76 -13.21 2.83
CA SER A 31 -18.44 -12.45 1.61
C SER A 31 -19.62 -12.36 0.65
N ALA A 32 -20.43 -13.42 0.52
CA ALA A 32 -21.60 -13.45 -0.34
C ALA A 32 -22.75 -12.56 0.20
N GLU A 33 -22.99 -12.55 1.51
CA GLU A 33 -24.01 -11.69 2.12
C GLU A 33 -23.67 -10.21 2.08
N ILE A 34 -22.38 -9.85 2.21
CA ILE A 34 -21.92 -8.47 2.10
C ILE A 34 -22.07 -7.95 0.65
N VAL A 35 -21.78 -8.78 -0.34
CA VAL A 35 -21.91 -8.44 -1.76
C VAL A 35 -23.39 -8.29 -2.16
N ASP A 36 -24.28 -9.12 -1.64
CA ASP A 36 -25.72 -9.07 -1.99
C ASP A 36 -26.40 -7.85 -1.35
N LYS A 37 -26.09 -7.52 -0.09
CA LYS A 37 -26.58 -6.28 0.55
C LYS A 37 -26.04 -5.00 -0.11
N SER A 38 -24.86 -5.05 -0.69
CA SER A 38 -24.30 -3.91 -1.43
C SER A 38 -25.03 -3.70 -2.78
N ARG A 39 -25.58 -4.76 -3.38
CA ARG A 39 -26.34 -4.68 -4.63
C ARG A 39 -27.76 -4.17 -4.45
N GLU A 40 -28.43 -4.48 -3.35
CA GLU A 40 -29.79 -3.97 -3.09
C GLU A 40 -29.84 -2.45 -2.84
N ASN A 41 -28.74 -1.85 -2.37
CA ASN A 41 -28.65 -0.40 -2.18
C ASN A 41 -28.20 0.38 -3.43
N ALA A 42 -27.76 -0.29 -4.49
CA ALA A 42 -27.25 0.35 -5.71
C ALA A 42 -28.35 0.80 -6.68
N ASP A 43 -29.62 0.42 -6.48
CA ASP A 43 -30.72 0.69 -7.45
C ASP A 43 -31.54 1.96 -7.14
N LYS A 44 -31.06 2.86 -6.25
CA LYS A 44 -31.80 4.08 -5.87
C LYS A 44 -30.99 5.37 -5.80
N SER A 45 -29.75 5.41 -6.25
CA SER A 45 -28.98 6.67 -6.31
C SER A 45 -28.52 6.95 -7.72
N ASP A 46 -28.77 8.18 -8.18
CA ASP A 46 -28.36 8.72 -9.47
C ASP A 46 -26.89 8.38 -9.77
N GLU A 47 -26.63 8.01 -11.02
CA GLU A 47 -25.42 7.49 -11.65
C GLU A 47 -24.13 8.35 -11.47
N LYS A 48 -24.01 9.12 -10.40
CA LYS A 48 -22.83 9.97 -10.09
C LYS A 48 -22.07 9.55 -8.83
N ASP A 49 -22.58 8.65 -8.00
CA ASP A 49 -21.97 8.30 -6.71
C ASP A 49 -21.60 6.81 -6.60
N ALA A 50 -21.08 6.22 -7.67
CA ALA A 50 -20.87 4.76 -7.77
C ALA A 50 -19.93 4.18 -6.69
N PHE A 51 -19.33 4.98 -5.79
CA PHE A 51 -18.45 4.44 -4.74
C PHE A 51 -18.51 5.13 -3.37
N GLY A 52 -19.35 6.14 -3.15
CA GLY A 52 -19.44 6.82 -1.84
C GLY A 52 -18.17 7.57 -1.41
N LEU A 53 -17.10 7.53 -2.20
CA LEU A 53 -15.82 8.18 -1.92
C LEU A 53 -15.87 9.69 -2.19
N ALA A 54 -16.75 10.16 -3.07
CA ALA A 54 -16.92 11.58 -3.34
C ALA A 54 -17.37 12.36 -2.09
N SER A 55 -18.09 11.72 -1.15
CA SER A 55 -18.58 12.35 0.08
C SER A 55 -17.51 12.58 1.14
N ILE A 56 -16.43 11.81 1.13
CA ILE A 56 -15.36 11.92 2.15
C ILE A 56 -14.43 13.10 1.84
N TYR A 57 -14.29 13.47 0.56
CA TYR A 57 -13.40 14.55 0.10
C TYR A 57 -14.15 15.84 -0.28
N ALA A 58 -15.48 15.85 -0.15
CA ALA A 58 -16.34 16.91 -0.71
C ALA A 58 -16.37 18.23 0.11
N GLU A 59 -15.73 18.30 1.28
CA GLU A 59 -15.80 19.49 2.15
C GLU A 59 -14.58 20.42 2.09
N ASP A 60 -13.52 20.05 1.39
CA ASP A 60 -12.36 20.93 1.24
C ASP A 60 -12.49 21.81 -0.01
N ASN A 61 -12.88 23.05 0.21
CA ASN A 61 -13.07 24.05 -0.87
C ASN A 61 -11.76 24.66 -1.40
N ARG A 62 -10.60 24.19 -0.95
CA ARG A 62 -9.31 24.63 -1.48
C ARG A 62 -9.08 24.13 -2.90
N PRO A 63 -8.31 24.86 -3.73
CA PRO A 63 -7.91 24.37 -5.05
C PRO A 63 -7.18 23.01 -4.96
N PRO A 64 -7.38 22.08 -5.91
CA PRO A 64 -6.73 20.76 -5.91
C PRO A 64 -5.20 20.83 -5.74
N LEU A 65 -4.55 21.83 -6.35
CA LEU A 65 -3.11 22.04 -6.19
C LEU A 65 -2.70 22.34 -4.73
N GLU A 66 -3.48 23.11 -4.00
CA GLU A 66 -3.18 23.43 -2.60
C GLU A 66 -3.33 22.23 -1.70
N ILE A 67 -4.41 21.45 -1.89
CA ILE A 67 -4.67 20.22 -1.13
C ILE A 67 -3.54 19.22 -1.39
N ARG A 68 -3.26 18.93 -2.66
CA ARG A 68 -2.18 18.02 -3.07
C ARG A 68 -0.82 18.43 -2.51
N THR A 69 -0.51 19.73 -2.56
CA THR A 69 0.76 20.24 -2.05
C THR A 69 0.87 20.07 -0.52
N ALA A 70 -0.20 20.33 0.20
CA ALA A 70 -0.26 20.13 1.65
C ALA A 70 -0.13 18.65 2.03
N ALA A 71 -0.82 17.76 1.32
CA ALA A 71 -0.77 16.32 1.56
C ALA A 71 0.64 15.75 1.30
N PHE A 72 1.28 16.09 0.17
CA PHE A 72 2.67 15.68 -0.08
C PHE A 72 3.66 16.26 0.93
N LYS A 73 3.42 17.47 1.44
CA LYS A 73 4.25 18.04 2.50
C LYS A 73 4.14 17.24 3.78
N LYS A 74 2.92 16.84 4.18
CA LYS A 74 2.70 15.98 5.35
C LYS A 74 3.42 14.65 5.20
N ILE A 75 3.25 13.97 4.06
CA ILE A 75 3.97 12.71 3.76
C ILE A 75 5.49 12.88 3.90
N ALA A 76 6.05 13.99 3.40
CA ALA A 76 7.50 14.23 3.51
C ALA A 76 7.95 14.48 4.96
N GLU A 77 7.12 15.13 5.78
CA GLU A 77 7.38 15.35 7.21
C GLU A 77 7.31 14.03 7.99
N ASP A 78 6.31 13.19 7.71
CA ASP A 78 6.14 11.87 8.32
C ASP A 78 7.33 10.96 7.97
N MET A 79 7.69 10.86 6.68
CA MET A 79 8.85 10.09 6.22
C MET A 79 10.15 10.53 6.91
N LYS A 80 10.34 11.83 7.09
CA LYS A 80 11.52 12.36 7.82
C LYS A 80 11.50 11.99 9.31
N GLY A 81 10.32 11.92 9.92
CA GLY A 81 10.14 11.47 11.30
C GLY A 81 10.50 9.99 11.45
N LEU A 82 9.94 9.15 10.57
CA LEU A 82 10.19 7.71 10.52
C LEU A 82 11.67 7.40 10.22
N GLU A 83 12.29 8.13 9.29
CA GLU A 83 13.71 8.00 8.94
C GLU A 83 14.63 8.14 10.16
N LYS A 84 14.38 9.14 11.01
CA LYS A 84 15.19 9.36 12.21
C LYS A 84 15.15 8.16 13.17
N VAL A 85 13.99 7.55 13.32
CA VAL A 85 13.82 6.36 14.17
C VAL A 85 14.53 5.16 13.54
N VAL A 86 14.31 4.92 12.25
CA VAL A 86 14.91 3.79 11.49
C VAL A 86 16.43 3.88 11.45
N ASN A 87 17.00 5.10 11.40
CA ASN A 87 18.45 5.33 11.41
C ASN A 87 19.05 5.41 12.82
N GLY A 88 18.23 5.29 13.88
CA GLY A 88 18.71 5.35 15.28
C GLY A 88 19.04 6.76 15.76
N GLU A 89 18.59 7.80 15.05
CA GLU A 89 18.74 9.21 15.44
C GLU A 89 17.68 9.63 16.47
N ALA A 90 16.59 8.86 16.58
CA ALA A 90 15.54 9.00 17.58
C ALA A 90 15.28 7.64 18.26
N PRO A 91 14.81 7.64 19.51
CA PRO A 91 14.49 6.38 20.22
C PRO A 91 13.43 5.56 19.49
N TYR A 92 13.65 4.26 19.38
CA TYR A 92 12.66 3.32 18.87
C TYR A 92 11.74 2.85 20.00
N ASP A 93 10.47 3.19 19.89
CA ASP A 93 9.38 2.70 20.73
C ASP A 93 8.41 1.97 19.78
N PRO A 94 8.27 0.64 19.87
CA PRO A 94 7.50 -0.13 18.91
C PRO A 94 6.06 0.30 18.72
N ASP A 95 5.37 0.61 19.81
CA ASP A 95 3.95 0.95 19.78
C ASP A 95 3.75 2.32 19.11
N LYS A 96 4.55 3.31 19.51
CA LYS A 96 4.50 4.65 18.89
C LYS A 96 4.96 4.63 17.43
N PHE A 97 5.97 3.81 17.10
CA PHE A 97 6.44 3.71 15.73
C PHE A 97 5.38 3.08 14.84
N LEU A 98 4.70 2.02 15.31
CA LEU A 98 3.56 1.42 14.59
C LEU A 98 2.43 2.42 14.40
N GLU A 99 2.08 3.20 15.42
CA GLU A 99 1.05 4.25 15.32
C GLU A 99 1.39 5.27 14.24
N GLN A 100 2.64 5.76 14.21
CA GLN A 100 3.12 6.69 13.18
C GLN A 100 3.08 6.08 11.77
N VAL A 101 3.45 4.80 11.62
CA VAL A 101 3.41 4.12 10.32
C VAL A 101 1.97 3.88 9.87
N VAL A 102 1.04 3.58 10.76
CA VAL A 102 -0.40 3.44 10.45
C VAL A 102 -0.98 4.78 10.00
N GLU A 103 -0.66 5.88 10.68
CA GLU A 103 -1.09 7.23 10.27
C GLU A 103 -0.53 7.57 8.88
N PHE A 104 0.79 7.41 8.68
CA PHE A 104 1.42 7.60 7.37
C PHE A 104 0.76 6.74 6.28
N PHE A 105 0.46 5.47 6.55
CA PHE A 105 -0.20 4.56 5.61
C PHE A 105 -1.59 5.09 5.20
N GLY A 106 -2.36 5.61 6.15
CA GLY A 106 -3.69 6.18 5.90
C GLY A 106 -3.63 7.40 4.97
N ASP A 107 -2.65 8.27 5.16
CA ASP A 107 -2.52 9.53 4.43
C ASP A 107 -1.76 9.41 3.10
N ALA A 108 -0.98 8.34 2.93
CA ALA A 108 -0.01 8.20 1.85
C ALA A 108 -0.63 8.29 0.43
N HIS A 109 -1.89 7.90 0.27
CA HIS A 109 -2.57 7.86 -1.03
C HIS A 109 -3.42 9.10 -1.32
N GLU A 110 -3.70 9.92 -0.32
CA GLU A 110 -4.56 11.09 -0.45
C GLU A 110 -4.16 12.04 -1.59
N PRO A 111 -2.88 12.44 -1.75
CA PRO A 111 -2.53 13.46 -2.75
C PRO A 111 -2.77 13.03 -4.19
N PHE A 112 -2.85 11.74 -4.48
CA PHE A 112 -3.06 11.24 -5.84
C PHE A 112 -4.49 11.51 -6.34
N HIS A 113 -5.47 11.65 -5.46
CA HIS A 113 -6.85 11.98 -5.81
C HIS A 113 -7.01 13.42 -6.33
N TYR A 114 -6.03 14.28 -6.09
CA TYR A 114 -6.05 15.70 -6.48
C TYR A 114 -5.22 16.01 -7.73
N PHE A 115 -4.87 14.99 -8.52
CA PHE A 115 -4.45 15.20 -9.89
C PHE A 115 -5.68 15.21 -10.79
N GLU A 116 -5.95 16.38 -11.40
CA GLU A 116 -7.08 16.55 -12.30
C GLU A 116 -6.97 15.62 -13.52
N ALA A 117 -8.11 15.13 -14.04
CA ALA A 117 -8.12 14.23 -15.19
C ALA A 117 -7.56 14.88 -16.47
N GLN A 118 -7.62 16.20 -16.58
CA GLN A 118 -7.04 16.96 -17.68
C GLN A 118 -5.82 17.73 -17.20
N MET A 119 -4.79 17.79 -18.04
CA MET A 119 -3.58 18.55 -17.72
C MET A 119 -3.91 20.04 -17.53
N PRO A 120 -3.70 20.59 -16.31
CA PRO A 120 -3.95 21.99 -16.06
C PRO A 120 -2.87 22.88 -16.71
N PRO A 121 -3.12 24.18 -16.89
CA PRO A 121 -2.11 25.14 -17.33
C PRO A 121 -0.85 25.13 -16.44
N ASP A 122 0.28 25.55 -16.99
CA ASP A 122 1.59 25.47 -16.33
C ASP A 122 1.62 26.12 -14.94
N ASP A 123 0.96 27.27 -14.80
CA ASP A 123 0.87 28.03 -13.55
C ASP A 123 0.02 27.34 -12.47
N LYS A 124 -0.79 26.35 -12.84
CA LYS A 124 -1.64 25.55 -11.95
C LYS A 124 -1.12 24.13 -11.66
N ARG A 125 -0.02 23.74 -12.28
CA ARG A 125 0.59 22.42 -12.07
C ARG A 125 1.48 22.35 -10.84
N GLY A 126 1.96 23.48 -10.34
CA GLY A 126 2.96 23.53 -9.28
C GLY A 126 4.26 22.86 -9.76
N ASN A 127 4.77 21.90 -8.98
CA ASN A 127 5.98 21.14 -9.32
C ASN A 127 5.68 19.85 -10.11
N ALA A 128 4.46 19.62 -10.58
CA ALA A 128 4.10 18.46 -11.39
C ALA A 128 4.56 18.65 -12.84
N LYS A 129 5.26 17.66 -13.39
CA LYS A 129 5.63 17.65 -14.80
C LYS A 129 4.43 17.29 -15.67
N ALA A 130 4.48 17.66 -16.96
CA ALA A 130 3.45 17.32 -17.95
C ALA A 130 3.32 15.80 -18.16
N GLU A 131 4.38 15.05 -17.91
CA GLU A 131 4.47 13.59 -18.03
C GLU A 131 3.42 12.87 -17.18
N ILE A 132 2.90 13.48 -16.10
CA ILE A 132 1.78 12.93 -15.33
C ILE A 132 0.55 12.69 -16.22
N TRP A 133 0.31 13.56 -17.20
CA TRP A 133 -0.85 13.50 -18.11
C TRP A 133 -0.53 12.98 -19.50
N THR A 134 0.73 12.87 -19.87
CA THR A 134 1.15 12.36 -21.18
C THR A 134 1.70 10.92 -21.12
N ASP A 135 2.02 10.44 -19.92
CA ASP A 135 2.45 9.08 -19.61
C ASP A 135 1.60 8.54 -18.43
N GLU A 136 0.29 8.49 -18.65
CA GLU A 136 -0.69 8.09 -17.61
C GLU A 136 -0.41 6.68 -17.07
N ASP A 137 -0.09 5.73 -17.95
CA ASP A 137 0.25 4.35 -17.55
C ASP A 137 1.51 4.31 -16.68
N GLY A 138 2.55 5.07 -17.06
CA GLY A 138 3.77 5.17 -16.28
C GLY A 138 3.54 5.79 -14.91
N PHE A 139 2.75 6.85 -14.85
CA PHE A 139 2.39 7.51 -13.59
C PHE A 139 1.54 6.59 -12.69
N PHE A 140 0.55 5.90 -13.26
CA PHE A 140 -0.25 4.92 -12.53
C PHE A 140 0.61 3.78 -11.97
N ASN A 141 1.54 3.24 -12.78
CA ASN A 141 2.46 2.21 -12.32
C ASN A 141 3.36 2.66 -11.16
N GLN A 142 3.73 3.95 -11.09
CA GLN A 142 4.45 4.49 -9.92
C GLN A 142 3.55 4.55 -8.67
N GLN A 143 2.27 4.88 -8.83
CA GLN A 143 1.32 4.85 -7.71
C GLN A 143 1.14 3.42 -7.18
N VAL A 144 1.01 2.43 -8.05
CA VAL A 144 0.91 1.01 -7.67
C VAL A 144 2.15 0.58 -6.89
N LYS A 145 3.36 0.88 -7.39
CA LYS A 145 4.60 0.57 -6.68
C LYS A 145 4.67 1.25 -5.32
N PHE A 146 4.24 2.49 -5.23
CA PHE A 146 4.21 3.22 -3.96
C PHE A 146 3.27 2.54 -2.97
N ALA A 147 2.07 2.12 -3.41
CA ALA A 147 1.11 1.40 -2.58
C ALA A 147 1.68 0.06 -2.09
N GLU A 148 2.33 -0.71 -2.96
CA GLU A 148 3.00 -1.97 -2.61
C GLU A 148 4.07 -1.74 -1.53
N ARG A 149 4.97 -0.77 -1.72
CA ARG A 149 6.06 -0.49 -0.78
C ARG A 149 5.56 0.06 0.55
N THR A 150 4.49 0.85 0.54
CA THR A 150 3.86 1.33 1.77
C THR A 150 3.26 0.17 2.56
N SER A 151 2.59 -0.78 1.88
CA SER A 151 2.06 -2.00 2.51
C SER A 151 3.18 -2.88 3.07
N GLU A 152 4.24 -3.13 2.32
CA GLU A 152 5.40 -3.92 2.77
C GLU A 152 6.10 -3.27 3.98
N PHE A 153 6.18 -1.95 4.02
CA PHE A 153 6.74 -1.24 5.16
C PHE A 153 5.86 -1.38 6.42
N LEU A 154 4.54 -1.28 6.27
CA LEU A 154 3.59 -1.55 7.37
C LEU A 154 3.70 -2.99 7.86
N GLU A 155 3.73 -3.98 6.96
CA GLU A 155 3.90 -5.39 7.30
C GLU A 155 5.22 -5.65 8.05
N ALA A 156 6.31 -5.06 7.58
CA ALA A 156 7.59 -5.16 8.28
C ALA A 156 7.53 -4.55 9.68
N THR A 157 6.83 -3.41 9.84
CA THR A 157 6.66 -2.71 11.13
C THR A 157 5.90 -3.56 12.13
N ILE A 158 4.85 -4.26 11.71
CA ILE A 158 4.07 -5.17 12.56
C ILE A 158 4.95 -6.30 13.15
N THR A 159 6.04 -6.70 12.48
CA THR A 159 6.95 -7.72 13.00
C THR A 159 7.80 -7.24 14.19
N ASN A 160 7.86 -5.94 14.45
CA ASN A 160 8.70 -5.32 15.48
C ASN A 160 10.20 -5.69 15.37
N ASP A 161 10.69 -5.92 14.15
CA ASP A 161 12.07 -6.30 13.84
C ASP A 161 12.74 -5.23 12.97
N LEU A 162 13.64 -4.44 13.56
CA LEU A 162 14.36 -3.39 12.86
C LEU A 162 15.19 -3.89 11.66
N ASN A 163 15.60 -5.18 11.66
CA ASN A 163 16.31 -5.76 10.52
C ASN A 163 15.39 -5.96 9.31
N LYS A 164 14.06 -6.01 9.52
CA LYS A 164 13.06 -6.04 8.45
C LYS A 164 12.53 -4.65 8.12
N ILE A 165 12.30 -3.82 9.15
CA ILE A 165 11.76 -2.47 9.02
C ILE A 165 12.70 -1.60 8.17
N LYS A 166 14.00 -1.61 8.47
CA LYS A 166 14.97 -0.76 7.77
C LYS A 166 15.03 -1.02 6.25
N PRO A 167 15.20 -2.25 5.75
CA PRO A 167 15.19 -2.49 4.31
C PRO A 167 13.87 -2.13 3.63
N ALA A 168 12.73 -2.34 4.30
CA ALA A 168 11.42 -1.96 3.76
C ALA A 168 11.26 -0.44 3.66
N PHE A 169 11.73 0.32 4.66
CA PHE A 169 11.79 1.78 4.63
C PHE A 169 12.70 2.29 3.50
N ASP A 170 13.88 1.69 3.33
CA ASP A 170 14.83 2.06 2.28
C ASP A 170 14.20 1.85 0.87
N GLN A 171 13.44 0.77 0.67
CA GLN A 171 12.73 0.51 -0.59
C GLN A 171 11.59 1.51 -0.83
N LEU A 172 10.82 1.84 0.20
CA LEU A 172 9.78 2.87 0.13
C LEU A 172 10.39 4.23 -0.25
N SER A 173 11.47 4.62 0.41
CA SER A 173 12.19 5.88 0.14
C SER A 173 12.71 5.95 -1.30
N GLN A 174 13.25 4.85 -1.84
CA GLN A 174 13.70 4.77 -3.24
C GLN A 174 12.52 4.92 -4.22
N THR A 175 11.34 4.43 -3.86
CA THR A 175 10.15 4.58 -4.70
C THR A 175 9.71 6.04 -4.77
N CYS A 176 9.77 6.78 -3.65
CA CYS A 176 9.53 8.22 -3.65
C CYS A 176 10.48 8.96 -4.60
N GLN A 177 11.78 8.64 -4.54
CA GLN A 177 12.79 9.26 -5.40
C GLN A 177 12.55 8.94 -6.88
N SER A 178 12.29 7.67 -7.21
CA SER A 178 12.02 7.23 -8.58
C SER A 178 10.82 7.95 -9.21
N CYS A 179 9.70 8.10 -8.45
CA CYS A 179 8.54 8.84 -8.90
C CYS A 179 8.87 10.33 -9.10
N HIS A 180 9.58 10.95 -8.17
CA HIS A 180 9.99 12.35 -8.28
C HIS A 180 10.89 12.62 -9.48
N ASP A 181 11.81 11.74 -9.79
CA ASP A 181 12.69 11.88 -10.96
C ASP A 181 11.89 11.88 -12.29
N GLY A 182 10.84 11.06 -12.37
CA GLY A 182 9.97 10.99 -13.53
C GLY A 182 8.97 12.15 -13.63
N TYR A 183 8.30 12.50 -12.53
CA TYR A 183 7.05 13.25 -12.55
C TYR A 183 7.07 14.57 -11.78
N LYS A 184 8.18 14.94 -11.12
CA LYS A 184 8.33 16.19 -10.38
C LYS A 184 9.45 17.04 -10.95
N VAL A 185 9.20 18.34 -11.10
CA VAL A 185 10.22 19.32 -11.52
C VAL A 185 11.25 19.46 -10.39
N SER A 186 12.53 19.29 -10.71
CA SER A 186 13.62 19.52 -9.77
C SER A 186 13.68 21.00 -9.41
N GLN A 187 13.60 21.31 -8.13
CA GLN A 187 13.91 22.66 -7.66
C GLN A 187 15.44 22.84 -7.73
N LYS A 188 15.87 23.86 -8.48
CA LYS A 188 17.27 24.29 -8.54
C LYS A 188 17.62 25.10 -7.32
#